data_c97464c35ff52bb67a93059808418c7c
#
_entry.id   c97464c35ff52bb67a93059808418c7c
#
_cell.length_a   1.000
_cell.length_b   1.000
_cell.length_c   1.000
_cell.angle_alpha   90.00
_cell.angle_beta   90.00
_cell.angle_gamma   90.00
#
_symmetry.space_group_name_H-M   'P 1'
#
loop_
_entity.id
_entity.type
_entity.pdbx_description
1 polymer ?
#
loop_
_entity_poly.entity_id
_entity_poly.type
_entity_poly.pdbx_seq_one_letter_code
_entity_poly.pdbx_strand_id
1 'polypeptide(L)'
;MKSIARTGLVVGVTLVALTIGAAVFVGSGVYNIGADDHHTKIVLAIIKQLRQRSIAARARALEAPKLDDSTRIAAGAEHYATLCAGCHLAPGMTKSDIRPGLYPHPPNLAQEDIDDVQQAFWTIKHGIKMSAMPAWGKSLDDAAIWDIVAFVRQMPAMTPETYQQLSTGHAG
;
A
#
# COMPACT_ATOMS: atom_id res chain seq x y z
N MET A 1 18.67 -45.16 -22.18
CA MET A 1 17.22 -45.00 -22.40
C MET A 1 16.39 -45.27 -21.15
N LYS A 2 16.56 -46.42 -20.41
CA LYS A 2 15.77 -46.75 -19.20
C LYS A 2 15.91 -45.73 -18.06
N SER A 3 17.08 -45.09 -17.87
CA SER A 3 17.32 -44.08 -16.84
C SER A 3 16.51 -42.82 -17.09
N ILE A 4 16.52 -42.29 -18.31
CA ILE A 4 15.79 -41.06 -18.69
C ILE A 4 14.28 -41.23 -18.53
N ALA A 5 13.74 -42.38 -18.96
CA ALA A 5 12.33 -42.71 -18.80
C ALA A 5 11.93 -42.79 -17.31
N ARG A 6 12.80 -43.36 -16.46
CA ARG A 6 12.55 -43.44 -15.00
C ARG A 6 12.58 -42.05 -14.33
N THR A 7 13.52 -41.21 -14.71
CA THR A 7 13.59 -39.85 -14.23
C THR A 7 12.36 -39.02 -14.67
N GLY A 8 11.94 -39.15 -15.92
CA GLY A 8 10.73 -38.50 -16.42
C GLY A 8 9.46 -38.94 -15.66
N LEU A 9 9.34 -40.23 -15.37
CA LEU A 9 8.22 -40.74 -14.57
C LEU A 9 8.22 -40.17 -13.15
N VAL A 10 9.39 -40.14 -12.48
CA VAL A 10 9.51 -39.59 -11.11
C VAL A 10 9.13 -38.12 -11.09
N VAL A 11 9.64 -37.31 -12.02
CA VAL A 11 9.30 -35.89 -12.13
C VAL A 11 7.80 -35.70 -12.37
N GLY A 12 7.21 -36.48 -13.27
CA GLY A 12 5.78 -36.42 -13.56
C GLY A 12 4.91 -36.73 -12.33
N VAL A 13 5.23 -37.81 -11.63
CA VAL A 13 4.51 -38.21 -10.39
C VAL A 13 4.65 -37.14 -9.30
N THR A 14 5.86 -36.57 -9.14
CA THR A 14 6.09 -35.50 -8.16
C THR A 14 5.27 -34.25 -8.48
N LEU A 15 5.23 -33.80 -9.73
CA LEU A 15 4.43 -32.65 -10.14
C LEU A 15 2.93 -32.87 -9.92
N VAL A 16 2.42 -34.06 -10.25
CA VAL A 16 1.01 -34.42 -10.00
C VAL A 16 0.72 -34.40 -8.49
N ALA A 17 1.57 -35.00 -7.68
CA ALA A 17 1.40 -35.01 -6.22
C ALA A 17 1.41 -33.60 -5.62
N LEU A 18 2.32 -32.72 -6.07
CA LEU A 18 2.35 -31.33 -5.63
C LEU A 18 1.10 -30.55 -6.05
N THR A 19 0.61 -30.77 -7.28
CA THR A 19 -0.62 -30.13 -7.77
C THR A 19 -1.84 -30.57 -6.95
N ILE A 20 -1.98 -31.88 -6.69
CA ILE A 20 -3.06 -32.41 -5.86
C ILE A 20 -2.95 -31.85 -4.43
N GLY A 21 -1.75 -31.86 -3.85
CA GLY A 21 -1.52 -31.31 -2.52
C GLY A 21 -1.90 -29.81 -2.42
N ALA A 22 -1.53 -29.01 -3.41
CA ALA A 22 -1.94 -27.62 -3.49
C ALA A 22 -3.46 -27.45 -3.62
N ALA A 23 -4.12 -28.26 -4.46
CA ALA A 23 -5.57 -28.23 -4.63
C ALA A 23 -6.30 -28.60 -3.33
N VAL A 24 -5.83 -29.65 -2.64
CA VAL A 24 -6.37 -30.06 -1.33
C VAL A 24 -6.16 -28.97 -0.28
N PHE A 25 -4.97 -28.36 -0.23
CA PHE A 25 -4.68 -27.25 0.69
C PHE A 25 -5.64 -26.07 0.49
N VAL A 26 -5.83 -25.64 -0.76
CA VAL A 26 -6.77 -24.54 -1.10
C VAL A 26 -8.22 -24.94 -0.79
N GLY A 27 -8.63 -26.16 -1.15
CA GLY A 27 -9.99 -26.64 -0.95
C GLY A 27 -10.36 -26.96 0.50
N SER A 28 -9.37 -27.20 1.36
CA SER A 28 -9.58 -27.54 2.77
C SER A 28 -9.99 -26.36 3.66
N GLY A 29 -9.72 -25.13 3.23
CA GLY A 29 -9.93 -23.92 4.04
C GLY A 29 -9.06 -23.85 5.31
N VAL A 30 -8.02 -24.68 5.40
CA VAL A 30 -7.11 -24.71 6.58
C VAL A 30 -6.33 -23.42 6.78
N TYR A 31 -6.10 -22.66 5.68
CA TYR A 31 -5.39 -21.39 5.75
C TYR A 31 -6.34 -20.28 6.19
N ASN A 32 -6.08 -19.70 7.36
CA ASN A 32 -6.85 -18.56 7.86
C ASN A 32 -6.49 -17.30 7.07
N ILE A 33 -7.49 -16.62 6.49
CA ILE A 33 -7.37 -15.36 5.76
C ILE A 33 -7.82 -14.14 6.58
N GLY A 34 -8.17 -14.33 7.85
CA GLY A 34 -8.57 -13.25 8.74
C GLY A 34 -7.44 -12.24 8.95
N ALA A 35 -7.76 -10.95 8.96
CA ALA A 35 -6.76 -9.89 9.12
C ALA A 35 -6.18 -9.84 10.55
N ASP A 36 -6.83 -10.47 11.51
CA ASP A 36 -6.42 -10.62 12.90
C ASP A 36 -5.42 -11.79 13.12
N ASP A 37 -5.27 -12.66 12.11
CA ASP A 37 -4.25 -13.73 12.08
C ASP A 37 -3.10 -13.34 11.13
N HIS A 38 -1.95 -13.06 11.71
CA HIS A 38 -0.84 -12.51 10.95
C HIS A 38 -0.09 -13.59 10.14
N HIS A 39 0.34 -13.25 8.95
CA HIS A 39 1.23 -14.10 8.16
C HIS A 39 2.49 -14.48 8.94
N THR A 40 3.03 -15.67 8.66
CA THR A 40 4.37 -16.02 9.14
C THR A 40 5.40 -15.00 8.64
N LYS A 41 6.48 -14.81 9.39
CA LYS A 41 7.56 -13.84 9.04
C LYS A 41 8.10 -14.06 7.61
N ILE A 42 8.20 -15.31 7.15
CA ILE A 42 8.69 -15.65 5.82
C ILE A 42 7.69 -15.19 4.75
N VAL A 43 6.42 -15.52 4.90
CA VAL A 43 5.36 -15.12 3.97
C VAL A 43 5.27 -13.60 3.89
N LEU A 44 5.27 -12.92 5.04
CA LEU A 44 5.25 -11.47 5.11
C LEU A 44 6.45 -10.84 4.39
N ALA A 45 7.66 -11.38 4.58
CA ALA A 45 8.87 -10.88 3.93
C ALA A 45 8.80 -11.02 2.39
N ILE A 46 8.30 -12.16 1.89
CA ILE A 46 8.12 -12.40 0.46
C ILE A 46 7.10 -11.42 -0.14
N ILE A 47 5.93 -11.27 0.51
CA ILE A 47 4.88 -10.35 0.06
C ILE A 47 5.40 -8.91 0.05
N LYS A 48 6.10 -8.48 1.11
CA LYS A 48 6.70 -7.14 1.23
C LYS A 48 7.71 -6.89 0.11
N GLN A 49 8.60 -7.83 -0.15
CA GLN A 49 9.60 -7.73 -1.22
C GLN A 49 8.94 -7.66 -2.61
N LEU A 50 7.95 -8.52 -2.88
CA LEU A 50 7.19 -8.51 -4.12
C LEU A 50 6.50 -7.17 -4.34
N ARG A 51 5.82 -6.65 -3.32
CA ARG A 51 5.16 -5.34 -3.35
C ARG A 51 6.15 -4.22 -3.68
N GLN A 52 7.24 -4.11 -2.92
CA GLN A 52 8.25 -3.08 -3.12
C GLN A 52 8.84 -3.11 -4.54
N ARG A 53 9.24 -4.28 -5.02
CA ARG A 53 9.78 -4.44 -6.38
C ARG A 53 8.75 -4.11 -7.45
N SER A 54 7.50 -4.50 -7.25
CA SER A 54 6.40 -4.22 -8.18
C SER A 54 6.11 -2.72 -8.29
N ILE A 55 6.05 -2.00 -7.18
CA ILE A 55 5.84 -0.55 -7.15
C ILE A 55 7.02 0.17 -7.80
N ALA A 56 8.24 -0.10 -7.35
CA ALA A 56 9.44 0.54 -7.88
C ALA A 56 9.62 0.36 -9.40
N ALA A 57 9.30 -0.84 -9.92
CA ALA A 57 9.40 -1.09 -11.36
C ALA A 57 8.42 -0.26 -12.20
N ARG A 58 7.25 0.06 -11.65
CA ARG A 58 6.19 0.79 -12.36
C ARG A 58 6.25 2.29 -12.14
N ALA A 59 6.76 2.73 -10.99
CA ALA A 59 6.89 4.13 -10.65
C ALA A 59 8.06 4.84 -11.36
N ARG A 60 9.11 4.09 -11.76
CA ARG A 60 10.35 4.68 -12.28
C ARG A 60 10.21 5.52 -13.55
N ALA A 61 9.14 5.32 -14.33
CA ALA A 61 8.88 6.07 -15.54
C ALA A 61 7.98 7.29 -15.32
N LEU A 62 7.53 7.51 -14.08
CA LEU A 62 6.68 8.65 -13.74
C LEU A 62 7.53 9.91 -13.57
N GLU A 63 7.05 11.01 -14.14
CA GLU A 63 7.63 12.33 -13.95
C GLU A 63 6.83 13.08 -12.89
N ALA A 64 7.51 13.47 -11.80
CA ALA A 64 6.88 14.23 -10.74
C ALA A 64 6.81 15.73 -11.13
N PRO A 65 5.65 16.38 -10.96
CA PRO A 65 5.55 17.83 -11.11
C PRO A 65 6.26 18.54 -9.95
N LYS A 66 6.29 19.88 -9.95
CA LYS A 66 6.71 20.65 -8.77
C LYS A 66 5.73 20.39 -7.62
N LEU A 67 6.28 20.07 -6.45
CA LEU A 67 5.52 19.65 -5.25
C LEU A 67 5.62 20.67 -4.09
N ASP A 68 6.24 21.81 -4.32
CA ASP A 68 6.48 22.88 -3.33
C ASP A 68 5.49 24.06 -3.45
N ASP A 69 4.46 23.91 -4.29
CA ASP A 69 3.40 24.90 -4.46
C ASP A 69 2.41 24.84 -3.28
N SER A 70 2.20 25.99 -2.61
CA SER A 70 1.32 26.10 -1.44
C SER A 70 -0.14 25.76 -1.74
N THR A 71 -0.63 26.12 -2.94
CA THR A 71 -2.01 25.82 -3.36
C THR A 71 -2.19 24.31 -3.51
N ARG A 72 -1.21 23.64 -4.12
CA ARG A 72 -1.17 22.18 -4.26
C ARG A 72 -1.15 21.47 -2.89
N ILE A 73 -0.33 21.98 -1.97
CA ILE A 73 -0.21 21.43 -0.60
C ILE A 73 -1.53 21.57 0.15
N ALA A 74 -2.19 22.73 0.04
CA ALA A 74 -3.48 22.95 0.69
C ALA A 74 -4.58 22.05 0.13
N ALA A 75 -4.69 21.92 -1.20
CA ALA A 75 -5.63 20.98 -1.84
C ALA A 75 -5.36 19.52 -1.41
N GLY A 76 -4.08 19.14 -1.34
CA GLY A 76 -3.68 17.82 -0.86
C GLY A 76 -4.04 17.56 0.60
N ALA A 77 -3.96 18.57 1.46
CA ALA A 77 -4.35 18.47 2.88
C ALA A 77 -5.85 18.16 3.04
N GLU A 78 -6.70 18.80 2.26
CA GLU A 78 -8.15 18.58 2.26
C GLU A 78 -8.50 17.14 1.83
N HIS A 79 -7.93 16.68 0.72
CA HIS A 79 -8.10 15.30 0.27
C HIS A 79 -7.58 14.29 1.30
N TYR A 80 -6.42 14.56 1.88
CA TYR A 80 -5.81 13.70 2.89
C TYR A 80 -6.68 13.59 4.14
N ALA A 81 -7.19 14.69 4.65
CA ALA A 81 -8.04 14.72 5.84
C ALA A 81 -9.28 13.83 5.67
N THR A 82 -9.91 13.90 4.49
CA THR A 82 -11.14 13.17 4.21
C THR A 82 -10.92 11.71 3.88
N LEU A 83 -9.86 11.38 3.13
CA LEU A 83 -9.70 10.07 2.49
C LEU A 83 -8.61 9.20 3.11
N CYS A 84 -7.63 9.78 3.78
CA CYS A 84 -6.39 9.10 4.17
C CYS A 84 -6.14 9.04 5.68
N ALA A 85 -6.49 10.13 6.40
CA ALA A 85 -6.15 10.31 7.82
C ALA A 85 -6.72 9.21 8.72
N GLY A 86 -7.88 8.65 8.39
CA GLY A 86 -8.48 7.54 9.12
C GLY A 86 -7.59 6.30 9.20
N CYS A 87 -6.80 6.01 8.17
CA CYS A 87 -5.89 4.87 8.13
C CYS A 87 -4.44 5.26 8.42
N HIS A 88 -3.99 6.42 7.90
CA HIS A 88 -2.58 6.83 7.92
C HIS A 88 -2.23 7.81 9.04
N LEU A 89 -3.21 8.22 9.85
CA LEU A 89 -3.11 9.24 10.88
C LEU A 89 -2.74 10.63 10.32
N ALA A 90 -2.67 11.62 11.19
CA ALA A 90 -2.30 12.99 10.85
C ALA A 90 -1.62 13.65 12.05
N PRO A 91 -0.94 14.80 11.90
CA PRO A 91 -0.37 15.52 13.01
C PRO A 91 -1.40 15.76 14.14
N GLY A 92 -1.05 15.38 15.36
CA GLY A 92 -1.95 15.40 16.51
C GLY A 92 -2.84 14.17 16.70
N MET A 93 -2.98 13.29 15.68
CA MET A 93 -3.72 12.03 15.82
C MET A 93 -2.81 10.91 16.33
N THR A 94 -3.21 10.28 17.44
CA THR A 94 -2.47 9.14 18.01
C THR A 94 -3.12 7.79 17.71
N LYS A 95 -4.40 7.78 17.33
CA LYS A 95 -5.20 6.58 17.07
C LYS A 95 -6.35 6.87 16.12
N SER A 96 -6.88 5.83 15.51
CA SER A 96 -8.17 5.83 14.82
C SER A 96 -8.86 4.49 15.04
N ASP A 97 -10.17 4.43 14.92
CA ASP A 97 -10.96 3.22 15.21
C ASP A 97 -10.75 2.10 14.20
N ILE A 98 -10.46 2.44 12.94
CA ILE A 98 -10.25 1.45 11.88
C ILE A 98 -8.85 0.84 11.88
N ARG A 99 -7.83 1.62 12.30
CA ARG A 99 -6.42 1.24 12.17
C ARG A 99 -6.04 -0.08 12.86
N PRO A 100 -6.54 -0.40 14.09
CA PRO A 100 -6.20 -1.66 14.76
C PRO A 100 -6.59 -2.91 13.98
N GLY A 101 -7.66 -2.85 13.18
CA GLY A 101 -8.13 -3.97 12.36
C GLY A 101 -7.48 -4.08 10.98
N LEU A 102 -6.53 -3.21 10.65
CA LEU A 102 -5.87 -3.22 9.33
C LEU A 102 -4.59 -4.05 9.34
N TYR A 103 -4.50 -5.00 8.40
CA TYR A 103 -3.30 -5.80 8.20
C TYR A 103 -2.95 -5.94 6.71
N PRO A 104 -1.68 -5.67 6.32
CA PRO A 104 -0.62 -5.08 7.13
C PRO A 104 -0.98 -3.67 7.61
N HIS A 105 -0.43 -3.26 8.76
CA HIS A 105 -0.69 -1.92 9.27
C HIS A 105 -0.26 -0.84 8.28
N PRO A 106 -1.12 0.17 8.03
CA PRO A 106 -0.73 1.33 7.24
C PRO A 106 0.42 2.10 7.90
N PRO A 107 1.37 2.68 7.13
CA PRO A 107 2.38 3.56 7.69
C PRO A 107 1.73 4.77 8.38
N ASN A 108 2.37 5.27 9.44
CA ASN A 108 1.99 6.53 10.07
C ASN A 108 2.65 7.68 9.32
N LEU A 109 1.95 8.23 8.33
CA LEU A 109 2.48 9.26 7.46
C LEU A 109 2.67 10.64 8.16
N ALA A 110 2.16 10.79 9.38
CA ALA A 110 2.50 11.95 10.21
C ALA A 110 3.91 11.86 10.84
N GLN A 111 4.57 10.69 10.76
CA GLN A 111 5.87 10.45 11.38
C GLN A 111 6.89 9.81 10.43
N GLU A 112 6.43 9.30 9.28
CA GLU A 112 7.26 8.60 8.32
C GLU A 112 7.43 9.43 7.05
N ASP A 113 8.68 9.70 6.67
CA ASP A 113 9.00 10.42 5.45
C ASP A 113 8.68 9.60 4.20
N ILE A 114 8.37 10.30 3.11
CA ILE A 114 8.26 9.70 1.78
C ILE A 114 9.62 9.84 1.07
N ASP A 115 10.33 8.73 0.89
CA ASP A 115 11.61 8.70 0.21
C ASP A 115 11.50 8.89 -1.32
N ASP A 116 10.40 8.40 -1.92
CA ASP A 116 10.20 8.35 -3.37
C ASP A 116 8.77 8.78 -3.72
N VAL A 117 8.65 9.99 -4.25
CA VAL A 117 7.35 10.61 -4.59
C VAL A 117 6.65 9.91 -5.75
N GLN A 118 7.40 9.31 -6.69
CA GLN A 118 6.84 8.54 -7.79
C GLN A 118 6.21 7.24 -7.28
N GLN A 119 6.86 6.57 -6.34
CA GLN A 119 6.30 5.37 -5.70
C GLN A 119 5.09 5.70 -4.84
N ALA A 120 5.10 6.84 -4.14
CA ALA A 120 3.95 7.33 -3.39
C ALA A 120 2.75 7.60 -4.31
N PHE A 121 2.96 8.35 -5.39
CA PHE A 121 1.93 8.60 -6.41
C PHE A 121 1.35 7.30 -6.97
N TRP A 122 2.24 6.39 -7.41
CA TRP A 122 1.80 5.10 -7.96
C TRP A 122 0.97 4.30 -6.97
N THR A 123 1.40 4.28 -5.70
CA THR A 123 0.72 3.55 -4.62
C THR A 123 -0.67 4.14 -4.33
N ILE A 124 -0.80 5.46 -4.26
CA ILE A 124 -2.08 6.12 -4.06
C ILE A 124 -3.00 5.85 -5.25
N LYS A 125 -2.51 6.04 -6.47
CA LYS A 125 -3.30 5.86 -7.70
C LYS A 125 -3.83 4.45 -7.86
N HIS A 126 -2.99 3.44 -7.64
CA HIS A 126 -3.31 2.04 -7.95
C HIS A 126 -3.71 1.19 -6.73
N GLY A 127 -3.50 1.69 -5.52
CA GLY A 127 -3.73 0.93 -4.30
C GLY A 127 -2.82 -0.28 -4.15
N ILE A 128 -3.10 -1.11 -3.17
CA ILE A 128 -2.34 -2.34 -2.90
C ILE A 128 -3.30 -3.51 -2.79
N LYS A 129 -3.17 -4.49 -3.71
CA LYS A 129 -3.99 -5.70 -3.70
C LYS A 129 -3.95 -6.42 -2.36
N MET A 130 -5.08 -6.95 -1.93
CA MET A 130 -5.25 -7.70 -0.67
C MET A 130 -4.84 -6.89 0.56
N SER A 131 -5.04 -5.58 0.52
CA SER A 131 -4.89 -4.68 1.65
C SER A 131 -6.06 -3.70 1.69
N ALA A 132 -6.16 -2.91 2.76
CA ALA A 132 -7.17 -1.85 2.89
C ALA A 132 -6.84 -0.59 2.07
N MET A 133 -5.70 -0.51 1.38
CA MET A 133 -5.33 0.65 0.55
C MET A 133 -6.06 0.61 -0.80
N PRO A 134 -7.09 1.45 -1.03
CA PRO A 134 -7.85 1.44 -2.27
C PRO A 134 -7.08 2.09 -3.43
N ALA A 135 -7.53 1.86 -4.65
CA ALA A 135 -7.00 2.49 -5.87
C ALA A 135 -7.71 3.84 -6.09
N TRP A 136 -7.17 4.91 -5.55
CA TRP A 136 -7.77 6.25 -5.62
C TRP A 136 -7.86 6.83 -7.04
N GLY A 137 -7.06 6.36 -7.99
CA GLY A 137 -7.14 6.76 -9.39
C GLY A 137 -8.45 6.33 -10.08
N LYS A 138 -9.38 5.67 -9.37
CA LYS A 138 -10.75 5.42 -9.84
C LYS A 138 -11.71 6.56 -9.52
N SER A 139 -11.36 7.43 -8.57
CA SER A 139 -12.20 8.54 -8.09
C SER A 139 -11.48 9.90 -8.09
N LEU A 140 -10.17 9.91 -8.15
CA LEU A 140 -9.34 11.12 -8.21
C LEU A 140 -8.55 11.12 -9.53
N ASP A 141 -8.35 12.30 -10.11
CA ASP A 141 -7.45 12.49 -11.22
C ASP A 141 -5.97 12.56 -10.76
N ASP A 142 -5.06 12.57 -11.72
CA ASP A 142 -3.63 12.57 -11.44
C ASP A 142 -3.17 13.87 -10.75
N ALA A 143 -3.83 15.00 -11.01
CA ALA A 143 -3.50 16.27 -10.38
C ALA A 143 -3.80 16.22 -8.87
N ALA A 144 -5.00 15.79 -8.50
CA ALA A 144 -5.40 15.61 -7.11
C ALA A 144 -4.52 14.61 -6.35
N ILE A 145 -4.10 13.52 -7.01
CA ILE A 145 -3.17 12.56 -6.41
C ILE A 145 -1.78 13.17 -6.18
N TRP A 146 -1.27 13.98 -7.12
CA TRP A 146 -0.03 14.70 -6.92
C TRP A 146 -0.14 15.77 -5.83
N ASP A 147 -1.30 16.38 -5.63
CA ASP A 147 -1.56 17.30 -4.52
C ASP A 147 -1.49 16.59 -3.18
N ILE A 148 -2.06 15.38 -3.08
CA ILE A 148 -1.91 14.53 -1.89
C ILE A 148 -0.43 14.19 -1.64
N VAL A 149 0.34 13.83 -2.66
CA VAL A 149 1.78 13.53 -2.53
C VAL A 149 2.56 14.77 -2.06
N ALA A 150 2.26 15.95 -2.60
CA ALA A 150 2.89 17.20 -2.20
C ALA A 150 2.66 17.50 -0.71
N PHE A 151 1.42 17.30 -0.24
CA PHE A 151 1.07 17.48 1.17
C PHE A 151 1.76 16.44 2.06
N VAL A 152 1.63 15.14 1.77
CA VAL A 152 2.16 14.05 2.61
C VAL A 152 3.67 14.16 2.76
N ARG A 153 4.40 14.60 1.74
CA ARG A 153 5.85 14.84 1.79
C ARG A 153 6.26 15.87 2.86
N GLN A 154 5.40 16.84 3.15
CA GLN A 154 5.70 17.88 4.13
C GLN A 154 5.09 17.59 5.51
N MET A 155 4.14 16.68 5.57
CA MET A 155 3.33 16.43 6.76
C MET A 155 4.14 16.04 8.00
N PRO A 156 5.23 15.23 7.96
CA PRO A 156 6.00 14.88 9.15
C PRO A 156 6.61 16.08 9.89
N ALA A 157 6.83 17.19 9.20
CA ALA A 157 7.35 18.43 9.79
C ALA A 157 6.26 19.40 10.28
N MET A 158 4.97 19.06 10.08
CA MET A 158 3.86 19.94 10.44
C MET A 158 3.43 19.79 11.89
N THR A 159 3.07 20.91 12.52
CA THR A 159 2.36 20.90 13.81
C THR A 159 0.89 20.54 13.61
N PRO A 160 0.20 20.06 14.66
CA PRO A 160 -1.25 19.82 14.61
C PRO A 160 -2.06 21.05 14.18
N GLU A 161 -1.64 22.23 14.63
CA GLU A 161 -2.30 23.51 14.30
C GLU A 161 -2.15 23.85 12.81
N THR A 162 -0.95 23.68 12.25
CA THR A 162 -0.70 23.88 10.80
C THR A 162 -1.52 22.92 9.97
N TYR A 163 -1.57 21.64 10.38
CA TYR A 163 -2.41 20.65 9.72
C TYR A 163 -3.88 21.02 9.73
N GLN A 164 -4.42 21.42 10.88
CA GLN A 164 -5.82 21.85 11.00
C GLN A 164 -6.14 23.05 10.09
N GLN A 165 -5.28 24.05 10.06
CA GLN A 165 -5.46 25.22 9.19
C GLN A 165 -5.51 24.83 7.70
N LEU A 166 -4.63 23.94 7.25
CA LEU A 166 -4.59 23.50 5.86
C LEU A 166 -5.78 22.59 5.49
N SER A 167 -6.18 21.70 6.40
CA SER A 167 -7.24 20.72 6.14
C SER A 167 -8.67 21.30 6.24
N THR A 168 -8.85 22.45 6.90
CA THR A 168 -10.14 23.13 7.07
C THR A 168 -10.25 24.45 6.30
N GLY A 169 -9.18 24.93 5.76
CA GLY A 169 -9.05 26.31 5.24
C GLY A 169 -9.75 26.60 3.91
N HIS A 170 -10.45 25.64 3.29
CA HIS A 170 -11.25 25.83 2.08
C HIS A 170 -12.77 25.68 2.31
N ALA A 171 -13.23 25.69 3.57
CA ALA A 171 -14.66 25.75 3.90
C ALA A 171 -15.12 27.23 4.01
N GLY A 172 -14.88 28.00 2.92
CA GLY A 172 -15.27 29.40 2.81
C GLY A 172 -15.68 29.73 1.38
#